data_9d134bd5426a8de75c8d210a69c6d320
#
_entry.id   9d134bd5426a8de75c8d210a69c6d320
#
_cell.length_a   1.000
_cell.length_b   1.000
_cell.length_c   1.000
_cell.angle_alpha   90.00
_cell.angle_beta   90.00
_cell.angle_gamma   90.00
#
_symmetry.space_group_name_H-M   'P 1'
#
loop_
_entity.id
_entity.type
_entity.pdbx_description
1 polymer ?
#
loop_
_entity_poly.entity_id
_entity_poly.type
_entity_poly.pdbx_seq_one_letter_code
_entity_poly.pdbx_strand_id
1 'polypeptide(L)'
;MSTYAYRQAAGIRQALLDRRELALIDVREEADFATAHPLFAVNLPLSKLELEVRRRIPRFTTPITVYDNGEGLAEIAVERLRTWGYQDVALLAEGLAGWRRSGGELFQDVNSASKAFGELVESVRHTPSLSAQEVQALIDRRQEVVIVDARRFDEYQTMSIPGSISVPGGELVLRVESLTPSPQTPIIVNCAGRTRSIIGTQSLINAGVPNPVHALRNGTIGWTLAGQTLAHQQQRQYDPSARASGVRAAEAAHLAERAGVAVIDEATLQRWRQQSDRTTFLFDVRSPEEYAAGHYPGSLSAPGGQLVQETDHFASVRGARIVLLDDDGVRAAMTGSWLAQMGWETARLSALSPSQLSERGVPAAEVPPAPPAEEISPAQLAQQLEEPGTVVLDFTTSANFVARHIPGAWWLTRSQLRQALEAIPPAQRYVVTCGSSLLARYAVPEVAALTGKPVQVLRGGTLAWIAAGLPLAHGDDGLAVERRDRYRRPYEGTDNSAETMQAYLEWEYGLVDQLARDGTHGFRVI
;
A
#
# COMPACT_ATOMS: atom_id res chain seq x y z
N MET A 1 21.07 -25.63 18.01
CA MET A 1 20.94 -25.03 16.68
C MET A 1 19.48 -25.08 16.32
N SER A 2 18.82 -23.94 16.11
CA SER A 2 17.43 -23.91 15.65
C SER A 2 17.40 -24.46 14.22
N THR A 3 16.61 -25.51 14.00
CA THR A 3 16.49 -26.12 12.66
C THR A 3 15.38 -25.39 11.92
N TYR A 4 15.73 -24.64 10.88
CA TYR A 4 14.77 -23.97 10.03
C TYR A 4 14.15 -24.95 9.01
N ALA A 5 12.84 -24.83 8.80
CA ALA A 5 12.20 -25.46 7.66
C ALA A 5 12.44 -24.64 6.40
N TYR A 6 12.54 -25.30 5.26
CA TYR A 6 12.72 -24.68 3.95
C TYR A 6 11.61 -25.10 2.99
N ARG A 7 11.16 -24.15 2.15
CA ARG A 7 10.25 -24.43 1.04
C ARG A 7 10.93 -24.13 -0.29
N GLN A 8 10.79 -25.06 -1.22
CA GLN A 8 11.30 -24.90 -2.57
C GLN A 8 10.44 -23.93 -3.37
N ALA A 9 11.06 -23.10 -4.18
CA ALA A 9 10.37 -22.15 -5.06
C ALA A 9 9.34 -22.85 -5.98
N ALA A 10 9.67 -24.02 -6.52
CA ALA A 10 8.74 -24.79 -7.35
C ALA A 10 7.45 -25.17 -6.61
N GLY A 11 7.54 -25.52 -5.33
CA GLY A 11 6.36 -25.81 -4.49
C GLY A 11 5.48 -24.59 -4.24
N ILE A 12 6.09 -23.41 -4.06
CA ILE A 12 5.36 -22.15 -3.92
C ILE A 12 4.66 -21.77 -5.21
N ARG A 13 5.35 -21.88 -6.35
CA ARG A 13 4.76 -21.63 -7.67
C ARG A 13 3.58 -22.56 -7.96
N GLN A 14 3.69 -23.85 -7.59
CA GLN A 14 2.58 -24.79 -7.71
C GLN A 14 1.40 -24.39 -6.79
N ALA A 15 1.66 -23.94 -5.55
CA ALA A 15 0.62 -23.49 -4.65
C ALA A 15 -0.13 -22.26 -5.20
N LEU A 16 0.58 -21.34 -5.87
CA LEU A 16 -0.03 -20.19 -6.57
C LEU A 16 -0.95 -20.66 -7.71
N LEU A 17 -0.51 -21.61 -8.53
CA LEU A 17 -1.32 -22.19 -9.62
C LEU A 17 -2.55 -22.91 -9.09
N ASP A 18 -2.42 -23.63 -7.99
CA ASP A 18 -3.51 -24.35 -7.32
C ASP A 18 -4.44 -23.41 -6.51
N ARG A 19 -4.13 -22.12 -6.44
CA ARG A 19 -4.85 -21.12 -5.63
C ARG A 19 -4.92 -21.49 -4.14
N ARG A 20 -3.91 -22.18 -3.62
CA ARG A 20 -3.81 -22.47 -2.19
C ARG A 20 -3.32 -21.22 -1.44
N GLU A 21 -3.79 -21.05 -0.21
CA GLU A 21 -3.34 -19.93 0.62
C GLU A 21 -1.86 -20.02 0.94
N LEU A 22 -1.16 -18.93 0.75
CA LEU A 22 0.23 -18.74 1.18
C LEU A 22 0.55 -17.25 1.33
N ALA A 23 1.52 -16.97 2.21
CA ALA A 23 2.16 -15.67 2.30
C ALA A 23 3.65 -15.83 1.98
N LEU A 24 4.12 -15.17 0.93
CA LEU A 24 5.54 -15.10 0.55
C LEU A 24 6.06 -13.71 0.95
N ILE A 25 6.89 -13.68 2.00
CA ILE A 25 7.28 -12.43 2.66
C ILE A 25 8.73 -12.08 2.35
N ASP A 26 8.94 -10.89 1.79
CA ASP A 26 10.23 -10.22 1.71
C ASP A 26 10.41 -9.32 2.94
N VAL A 27 11.41 -9.61 3.77
CA VAL A 27 11.66 -8.90 5.03
C VAL A 27 12.73 -7.82 4.92
N ARG A 28 13.22 -7.56 3.70
CA ARG A 28 14.11 -6.44 3.42
C ARG A 28 13.36 -5.11 3.47
N GLU A 29 14.09 -4.02 3.53
CA GLU A 29 13.48 -2.69 3.41
C GLU A 29 12.87 -2.49 2.00
N GLU A 30 11.92 -1.54 1.87
CA GLU A 30 11.16 -1.33 0.62
C GLU A 30 12.05 -1.04 -0.58
N ALA A 31 13.14 -0.27 -0.39
CA ALA A 31 14.05 0.03 -1.49
C ALA A 31 14.77 -1.23 -2.02
N ASP A 32 15.12 -2.17 -1.14
CA ASP A 32 15.73 -3.43 -1.53
C ASP A 32 14.69 -4.36 -2.20
N PHE A 33 13.48 -4.44 -1.64
CA PHE A 33 12.35 -5.16 -2.26
C PHE A 33 12.10 -4.69 -3.69
N ALA A 34 12.09 -3.38 -3.92
CA ALA A 34 11.83 -2.80 -5.24
C ALA A 34 12.89 -3.16 -6.29
N THR A 35 14.06 -3.65 -5.89
CA THR A 35 15.11 -4.06 -6.85
C THR A 35 14.81 -5.38 -7.53
N ALA A 36 14.27 -6.34 -6.82
CA ALA A 36 13.91 -7.67 -7.34
C ALA A 36 13.04 -8.44 -6.34
N HIS A 37 11.90 -8.94 -6.79
CA HIS A 37 11.01 -9.79 -6.00
C HIS A 37 10.11 -10.66 -6.89
N PRO A 38 9.63 -11.81 -6.41
CA PRO A 38 8.56 -12.56 -7.09
C PRO A 38 7.26 -11.74 -7.19
N LEU A 39 6.43 -12.03 -8.19
CA LEU A 39 5.20 -11.28 -8.48
C LEU A 39 4.29 -11.11 -7.25
N PHE A 40 4.08 -12.18 -6.48
CA PHE A 40 3.19 -12.19 -5.32
C PHE A 40 3.94 -12.17 -3.98
N ALA A 41 5.24 -11.85 -3.99
CA ALA A 41 5.93 -11.53 -2.76
C ALA A 41 5.36 -10.23 -2.17
N VAL A 42 5.19 -10.21 -0.86
CA VAL A 42 4.73 -9.03 -0.14
C VAL A 42 5.86 -8.48 0.70
N ASN A 43 6.05 -7.17 0.68
CA ASN A 43 7.07 -6.53 1.51
C ASN A 43 6.55 -6.31 2.93
N LEU A 44 7.15 -7.02 3.88
CA LEU A 44 6.94 -6.88 5.31
C LEU A 44 8.31 -6.70 5.99
N PRO A 45 8.88 -5.49 5.98
CA PRO A 45 10.21 -5.25 6.50
C PRO A 45 10.37 -5.70 7.95
N LEU A 46 11.47 -6.38 8.26
CA LEU A 46 11.79 -6.81 9.62
C LEU A 46 11.76 -5.64 10.60
N SER A 47 12.15 -4.45 10.14
CA SER A 47 12.20 -3.22 10.95
C SER A 47 10.86 -2.81 11.55
N LYS A 48 9.73 -3.21 10.95
CA LYS A 48 8.37 -2.86 11.38
C LYS A 48 7.37 -4.02 11.33
N LEU A 49 7.87 -5.25 11.32
CA LEU A 49 7.07 -6.46 11.19
C LEU A 49 5.96 -6.56 12.24
N GLU A 50 6.24 -6.15 13.48
CA GLU A 50 5.30 -6.15 14.61
C GLU A 50 4.05 -5.31 14.35
N LEU A 51 4.18 -4.19 13.66
CA LEU A 51 3.08 -3.26 13.44
C LEU A 51 2.07 -3.76 12.41
N GLU A 52 2.49 -4.65 11.52
CA GLU A 52 1.72 -4.96 10.31
C GLU A 52 1.27 -6.41 10.20
N VAL A 53 2.03 -7.35 10.77
CA VAL A 53 1.85 -8.77 10.44
C VAL A 53 0.46 -9.30 10.80
N ARG A 54 -0.09 -8.96 11.96
CA ARG A 54 -1.39 -9.49 12.39
C ARG A 54 -2.55 -9.02 11.51
N ARG A 55 -2.49 -7.79 11.06
CA ARG A 55 -3.48 -7.24 10.12
C ARG A 55 -3.37 -7.87 8.74
N ARG A 56 -2.15 -8.09 8.26
CA ARG A 56 -1.87 -8.56 6.90
C ARG A 56 -1.88 -10.08 6.77
N ILE A 57 -1.58 -10.80 7.87
CA ILE A 57 -1.63 -12.27 7.95
C ILE A 57 -2.35 -12.65 9.25
N PRO A 58 -3.69 -12.57 9.27
CA PRO A 58 -4.44 -12.67 10.53
C PRO A 58 -4.53 -14.10 11.09
N ARG A 59 -4.34 -15.14 10.27
CA ARG A 59 -4.49 -16.53 10.68
C ARG A 59 -3.14 -17.15 11.02
N PHE A 60 -2.96 -17.60 12.26
CA PHE A 60 -1.70 -18.16 12.75
C PHE A 60 -1.28 -19.48 12.08
N THR A 61 -2.20 -20.16 11.40
CA THR A 61 -1.93 -21.39 10.65
C THR A 61 -1.64 -21.15 9.18
N THR A 62 -1.61 -19.91 8.72
CA THR A 62 -1.26 -19.56 7.34
C THR A 62 0.16 -20.07 7.00
N PRO A 63 0.35 -20.77 5.87
CA PRO A 63 1.68 -21.10 5.38
C PRO A 63 2.46 -19.83 5.02
N ILE A 64 3.53 -19.55 5.75
CA ILE A 64 4.38 -18.38 5.56
C ILE A 64 5.75 -18.82 5.06
N THR A 65 6.21 -18.25 3.97
CA THR A 65 7.58 -18.41 3.48
C THR A 65 8.27 -17.06 3.51
N VAL A 66 9.42 -17.01 4.16
CA VAL A 66 10.18 -15.78 4.40
C VAL A 66 11.49 -15.83 3.62
N TYR A 67 11.86 -14.70 3.02
CA TYR A 67 13.16 -14.58 2.37
C TYR A 67 13.77 -13.18 2.54
N ASP A 68 15.05 -13.13 2.38
CA ASP A 68 15.87 -11.94 2.13
C ASP A 68 16.82 -12.23 0.96
N ASN A 69 17.85 -11.45 0.78
CA ASN A 69 18.86 -11.68 -0.27
C ASN A 69 20.27 -11.91 0.32
N GLY A 70 20.35 -12.56 1.48
CA GLY A 70 21.60 -12.88 2.17
C GLY A 70 21.97 -11.93 3.30
N GLU A 71 21.04 -11.06 3.70
CA GLU A 71 21.28 -10.09 4.79
C GLU A 71 21.15 -10.72 6.21
N GLY A 72 20.60 -11.94 6.32
CA GLY A 72 20.38 -12.60 7.61
C GLY A 72 19.14 -12.10 8.35
N LEU A 73 18.23 -11.42 7.68
CA LEU A 73 16.99 -10.88 8.24
C LEU A 73 15.88 -11.94 8.30
N ALA A 74 15.87 -12.86 7.34
CA ALA A 74 14.80 -13.85 7.21
C ALA A 74 14.75 -14.81 8.38
N GLU A 75 15.89 -15.30 8.88
CA GLU A 75 15.98 -16.18 10.04
C GLU A 75 15.44 -15.49 11.30
N ILE A 76 15.77 -14.21 11.49
CA ILE A 76 15.27 -13.41 12.63
C ILE A 76 13.74 -13.28 12.53
N ALA A 77 13.22 -13.02 11.34
CA ALA A 77 11.78 -12.91 11.11
C ALA A 77 11.07 -14.24 11.40
N VAL A 78 11.61 -15.36 10.97
CA VAL A 78 11.05 -16.70 11.26
C VAL A 78 10.96 -16.93 12.76
N GLU A 79 12.00 -16.62 13.53
CA GLU A 79 12.00 -16.77 14.99
C GLU A 79 10.97 -15.88 15.66
N ARG A 80 10.85 -14.61 15.25
CA ARG A 80 9.83 -13.68 15.76
C ARG A 80 8.42 -14.18 15.45
N LEU A 81 8.13 -14.55 14.21
CA LEU A 81 6.83 -15.06 13.82
C LEU A 81 6.41 -16.30 14.62
N ARG A 82 7.32 -17.24 14.81
CA ARG A 82 7.08 -18.42 15.66
C ARG A 82 6.79 -18.05 17.11
N THR A 83 7.57 -17.12 17.67
CA THR A 83 7.37 -16.62 19.04
C THR A 83 5.99 -15.96 19.19
N TRP A 84 5.47 -15.31 18.14
CA TRP A 84 4.15 -14.68 18.17
C TRP A 84 2.99 -15.64 17.87
N GLY A 85 3.27 -16.93 17.68
CA GLY A 85 2.25 -17.98 17.55
C GLY A 85 1.98 -18.46 16.12
N TYR A 86 2.69 -17.96 15.11
CA TYR A 86 2.59 -18.49 13.75
C TYR A 86 3.20 -19.89 13.67
N GLN A 87 2.42 -20.86 13.16
CA GLN A 87 2.72 -22.30 13.30
C GLN A 87 3.47 -22.87 12.10
N ASP A 88 3.28 -22.29 10.92
CA ASP A 88 3.81 -22.82 9.67
C ASP A 88 4.66 -21.76 8.96
N VAL A 89 5.90 -21.62 9.44
CA VAL A 89 6.85 -20.61 8.96
C VAL A 89 8.13 -21.28 8.49
N ALA A 90 8.51 -21.02 7.24
CA ALA A 90 9.69 -21.59 6.59
C ALA A 90 10.48 -20.51 5.84
N LEU A 91 11.73 -20.80 5.53
CA LEU A 91 12.59 -20.00 4.67
C LEU A 91 12.41 -20.42 3.20
N LEU A 92 12.53 -19.48 2.28
CA LEU A 92 12.63 -19.77 0.85
C LEU A 92 13.99 -20.43 0.56
N ALA A 93 13.97 -21.67 0.09
CA ALA A 93 15.19 -22.39 -0.24
C ALA A 93 15.97 -21.67 -1.35
N GLU A 94 17.23 -21.38 -1.10
CA GLU A 94 18.14 -20.68 -2.01
C GLU A 94 17.68 -19.26 -2.42
N GLY A 95 16.71 -18.67 -1.72
CA GLY A 95 16.26 -17.29 -1.87
C GLY A 95 15.84 -16.93 -3.33
N LEU A 96 16.16 -15.73 -3.75
CA LEU A 96 15.81 -15.24 -5.11
C LEU A 96 16.53 -16.03 -6.22
N ALA A 97 17.72 -16.54 -5.98
CA ALA A 97 18.43 -17.39 -6.95
C ALA A 97 17.68 -18.71 -7.19
N GLY A 98 17.16 -19.33 -6.14
CA GLY A 98 16.31 -20.51 -6.23
C GLY A 98 15.01 -20.24 -6.97
N TRP A 99 14.41 -19.07 -6.75
CA TRP A 99 13.22 -18.64 -7.48
C TRP A 99 13.47 -18.57 -8.99
N ARG A 100 14.54 -17.92 -9.43
CA ARG A 100 14.94 -17.87 -10.85
C ARG A 100 15.18 -19.26 -11.44
N ARG A 101 15.89 -20.13 -10.72
CA ARG A 101 16.16 -21.50 -11.20
C ARG A 101 14.89 -22.34 -11.36
N SER A 102 13.84 -22.03 -10.61
CA SER A 102 12.54 -22.67 -10.75
C SER A 102 11.73 -22.21 -11.97
N GLY A 103 12.25 -21.30 -12.76
CA GLY A 103 11.56 -20.66 -13.89
C GLY A 103 10.73 -19.44 -13.49
N GLY A 104 10.84 -18.94 -12.23
CA GLY A 104 10.15 -17.74 -11.77
C GLY A 104 10.83 -16.46 -12.23
N GLU A 105 10.01 -15.47 -12.59
CA GLU A 105 10.48 -14.12 -12.91
C GLU A 105 10.71 -13.31 -11.62
N LEU A 106 11.62 -12.36 -11.68
CA LEU A 106 11.80 -11.35 -10.65
C LEU A 106 11.36 -9.99 -11.19
N PHE A 107 10.36 -9.44 -10.56
CA PHE A 107 9.79 -8.11 -10.87
C PHE A 107 10.55 -7.03 -10.11
N GLN A 108 10.46 -5.82 -10.60
CA GLN A 108 11.03 -4.62 -9.98
C GLN A 108 9.90 -3.68 -9.53
N ASP A 109 10.27 -2.61 -8.80
CA ASP A 109 9.35 -1.60 -8.32
C ASP A 109 8.42 -2.13 -7.22
N VAL A 110 7.42 -1.37 -6.84
CA VAL A 110 6.38 -1.75 -5.88
C VAL A 110 5.03 -1.85 -6.58
N ASN A 111 4.10 -2.61 -6.00
CA ASN A 111 2.77 -2.86 -6.59
C ASN A 111 2.86 -3.47 -8.00
N SER A 112 3.85 -4.29 -8.26
CA SER A 112 4.12 -4.83 -9.59
C SER A 112 2.99 -5.70 -10.12
N ALA A 113 2.28 -6.43 -9.25
CA ALA A 113 1.14 -7.25 -9.63
C ALA A 113 -0.01 -6.42 -10.22
N SER A 114 -0.40 -5.32 -9.56
CA SER A 114 -1.45 -4.44 -10.06
C SER A 114 -1.01 -3.63 -11.28
N LYS A 115 0.24 -3.21 -11.34
CA LYS A 115 0.80 -2.54 -12.52
C LYS A 115 0.80 -3.46 -13.75
N ALA A 116 1.28 -4.68 -13.59
CA ALA A 116 1.23 -5.68 -14.64
C ALA A 116 -0.20 -6.03 -15.07
N PHE A 117 -1.12 -6.11 -14.11
CA PHE A 117 -2.54 -6.30 -14.41
C PHE A 117 -3.13 -5.13 -15.21
N GLY A 118 -2.81 -3.89 -14.86
CA GLY A 118 -3.24 -2.71 -15.61
C GLY A 118 -2.78 -2.73 -17.08
N GLU A 119 -1.53 -3.11 -17.33
CA GLU A 119 -1.00 -3.29 -18.68
C GLU A 119 -1.71 -4.44 -19.42
N LEU A 120 -2.02 -5.52 -18.73
CA LEU A 120 -2.80 -6.61 -19.31
C LEU A 120 -4.21 -6.17 -19.70
N VAL A 121 -4.88 -5.36 -18.87
CA VAL A 121 -6.20 -4.78 -19.19
C VAL A 121 -6.13 -3.95 -20.45
N GLU A 122 -5.16 -3.05 -20.57
CA GLU A 122 -4.99 -2.23 -21.77
C GLU A 122 -4.73 -3.10 -23.00
N SER A 123 -3.86 -4.08 -22.88
CA SER A 123 -3.53 -5.00 -23.97
C SER A 123 -4.74 -5.79 -24.49
N VAL A 124 -5.62 -6.23 -23.60
CA VAL A 124 -6.80 -7.03 -23.94
C VAL A 124 -7.98 -6.19 -24.37
N ARG A 125 -8.24 -5.07 -23.65
CA ARG A 125 -9.42 -4.23 -23.85
C ARG A 125 -9.18 -3.06 -24.79
N HIS A 126 -7.93 -2.79 -25.17
CA HIS A 126 -7.55 -1.62 -25.96
C HIS A 126 -8.12 -0.33 -25.38
N THR A 127 -7.95 -0.17 -24.06
CA THR A 127 -8.50 0.96 -23.30
C THR A 127 -8.14 2.29 -23.98
N PRO A 128 -9.12 3.13 -24.36
CA PRO A 128 -8.85 4.37 -25.09
C PRO A 128 -7.98 5.33 -24.30
N SER A 129 -7.07 6.00 -24.97
CA SER A 129 -6.21 7.03 -24.36
C SER A 129 -6.00 8.21 -25.30
N LEU A 130 -5.74 9.38 -24.70
CA LEU A 130 -5.29 10.58 -25.39
C LEU A 130 -3.91 10.98 -24.87
N SER A 131 -3.07 11.49 -25.76
CA SER A 131 -1.75 12.02 -25.38
C SER A 131 -1.89 13.32 -24.59
N ALA A 132 -0.82 13.70 -23.90
CA ALA A 132 -0.76 15.00 -23.21
C ALA A 132 -1.02 16.17 -24.15
N GLN A 133 -0.50 16.11 -25.37
CA GLN A 133 -0.70 17.15 -26.41
C GLN A 133 -2.16 17.21 -26.86
N GLU A 134 -2.82 16.08 -27.07
CA GLU A 134 -4.23 16.03 -27.44
C GLU A 134 -5.12 16.62 -26.34
N VAL A 135 -4.86 16.28 -25.07
CA VAL A 135 -5.62 16.82 -23.93
C VAL A 135 -5.35 18.32 -23.75
N GLN A 136 -4.08 18.77 -23.89
CA GLN A 136 -3.77 20.20 -23.85
C GLN A 136 -4.52 20.97 -24.95
N ALA A 137 -4.61 20.41 -26.14
CA ALA A 137 -5.36 21.03 -27.24
C ALA A 137 -6.86 21.16 -26.93
N LEU A 138 -7.48 20.24 -26.20
CA LEU A 138 -8.86 20.35 -25.73
C LEU A 138 -8.99 21.52 -24.72
N ILE A 139 -8.06 21.65 -23.80
CA ILE A 139 -8.03 22.74 -22.82
C ILE A 139 -7.88 24.10 -23.53
N ASP A 140 -6.92 24.22 -24.43
CA ASP A 140 -6.60 25.47 -25.14
C ASP A 140 -7.76 25.95 -25.98
N ARG A 141 -8.49 25.03 -26.59
CA ARG A 141 -9.71 25.33 -27.38
C ARG A 141 -10.93 25.59 -26.51
N ARG A 142 -10.82 25.52 -25.18
CA ARG A 142 -11.92 25.65 -24.23
C ARG A 142 -13.08 24.71 -24.54
N GLN A 143 -12.77 23.51 -25.01
CA GLN A 143 -13.78 22.48 -25.20
C GLN A 143 -14.28 21.99 -23.85
N GLU A 144 -15.58 21.66 -23.80
CA GLU A 144 -16.15 21.04 -22.61
C GLU A 144 -15.53 19.66 -22.42
N VAL A 145 -14.79 19.49 -21.33
CA VAL A 145 -14.12 18.25 -20.95
C VAL A 145 -14.01 18.18 -19.44
N VAL A 146 -14.20 16.99 -18.90
CA VAL A 146 -14.01 16.72 -17.46
C VAL A 146 -12.75 15.88 -17.30
N ILE A 147 -11.76 16.42 -16.60
CA ILE A 147 -10.52 15.72 -16.25
C ILE A 147 -10.61 15.31 -14.79
N VAL A 148 -10.56 14.01 -14.53
CA VAL A 148 -10.61 13.44 -13.18
C VAL A 148 -9.26 12.82 -12.84
N ASP A 149 -8.80 13.01 -11.60
CA ASP A 149 -7.56 12.44 -11.10
C ASP A 149 -7.89 11.26 -10.20
N ALA A 150 -7.50 10.06 -10.61
CA ALA A 150 -7.80 8.80 -9.93
C ALA A 150 -6.84 8.48 -8.78
N ARG A 151 -5.85 9.34 -8.52
CA ARG A 151 -4.90 9.17 -7.43
C ARG A 151 -5.50 9.56 -6.09
N ARG A 152 -4.74 9.35 -5.00
CA ARG A 152 -5.07 9.89 -3.69
C ARG A 152 -5.06 11.42 -3.71
N PHE A 153 -5.82 12.01 -2.80
CA PHE A 153 -5.93 13.46 -2.73
C PHE A 153 -4.60 14.16 -2.44
N ASP A 154 -3.76 13.59 -1.58
CA ASP A 154 -2.42 14.13 -1.28
C ASP A 154 -1.48 14.15 -2.51
N GLU A 155 -1.54 13.12 -3.36
CA GLU A 155 -0.83 13.11 -4.64
C GLU A 155 -1.35 14.20 -5.59
N TYR A 156 -2.67 14.36 -5.66
CA TYR A 156 -3.33 15.41 -6.46
C TYR A 156 -2.94 16.82 -5.98
N GLN A 157 -2.87 17.05 -4.68
CA GLN A 157 -2.43 18.33 -4.11
C GLN A 157 -0.97 18.63 -4.45
N THR A 158 -0.11 17.62 -4.44
CA THR A 158 1.32 17.79 -4.77
C THR A 158 1.50 18.31 -6.20
N MET A 159 0.81 17.70 -7.16
CA MET A 159 0.78 18.12 -8.55
C MET A 159 -0.40 17.50 -9.28
N SER A 160 -1.01 18.21 -10.21
CA SER A 160 -2.16 17.74 -10.96
C SER A 160 -2.24 18.38 -12.34
N ILE A 161 -3.08 17.80 -13.20
CA ILE A 161 -3.38 18.41 -14.50
C ILE A 161 -4.23 19.66 -14.27
N PRO A 162 -3.90 20.79 -14.91
CA PRO A 162 -4.68 22.03 -14.76
C PRO A 162 -6.17 21.83 -15.04
N GLY A 163 -7.00 22.28 -14.10
CA GLY A 163 -8.46 22.17 -14.20
C GLY A 163 -9.04 20.81 -13.82
N SER A 164 -8.23 19.83 -13.46
CA SER A 164 -8.70 18.51 -13.02
C SER A 164 -9.37 18.53 -11.64
N ILE A 165 -10.14 17.48 -11.38
CA ILE A 165 -10.88 17.26 -10.13
C ILE A 165 -10.38 15.95 -9.51
N SER A 166 -10.07 15.95 -8.22
CA SER A 166 -9.70 14.72 -7.51
C SER A 166 -10.91 13.79 -7.34
N VAL A 167 -10.81 12.62 -7.94
CA VAL A 167 -11.80 11.54 -7.83
C VAL A 167 -11.04 10.22 -7.72
N PRO A 168 -10.64 9.78 -6.53
CA PRO A 168 -9.92 8.52 -6.36
C PRO A 168 -10.58 7.36 -7.10
N GLY A 169 -9.78 6.43 -7.63
CA GLY A 169 -10.26 5.41 -8.57
C GLY A 169 -11.50 4.64 -8.13
N GLY A 170 -11.61 4.31 -6.84
CA GLY A 170 -12.80 3.64 -6.29
C GLY A 170 -14.07 4.49 -6.27
N GLU A 171 -13.97 5.81 -6.41
CA GLU A 171 -15.09 6.75 -6.40
C GLU A 171 -15.64 7.05 -7.81
N LEU A 172 -14.89 6.73 -8.86
CA LEU A 172 -15.17 7.18 -10.23
C LEU A 172 -16.61 6.85 -10.69
N VAL A 173 -17.00 5.59 -10.64
CA VAL A 173 -18.32 5.15 -11.12
C VAL A 173 -19.46 5.72 -10.28
N LEU A 174 -19.24 5.90 -8.98
CA LEU A 174 -20.22 6.46 -8.06
C LEU A 174 -20.44 7.96 -8.30
N ARG A 175 -19.41 8.71 -8.71
CA ARG A 175 -19.39 10.18 -8.68
C ARG A 175 -19.45 10.84 -10.06
N VAL A 176 -19.02 10.16 -11.11
CA VAL A 176 -18.76 10.80 -12.42
C VAL A 176 -19.97 11.44 -13.05
N GLU A 177 -21.17 10.87 -12.88
CA GLU A 177 -22.42 11.41 -13.45
C GLU A 177 -22.72 12.82 -12.92
N SER A 178 -22.34 13.11 -11.68
CA SER A 178 -22.52 14.45 -11.08
C SER A 178 -21.51 15.49 -11.57
N LEU A 179 -20.43 15.05 -12.21
CA LEU A 179 -19.35 15.91 -12.69
C LEU A 179 -19.48 16.28 -14.17
N THR A 180 -20.31 15.53 -14.92
CA THR A 180 -20.45 15.70 -16.37
C THR A 180 -21.71 16.49 -16.71
N PRO A 181 -21.58 17.64 -17.39
CA PRO A 181 -22.75 18.45 -17.81
C PRO A 181 -23.70 17.74 -18.77
N SER A 182 -23.16 16.85 -19.62
CA SER A 182 -23.96 16.09 -20.60
C SER A 182 -23.34 14.72 -20.89
N PRO A 183 -24.12 13.77 -21.47
CA PRO A 183 -23.57 12.47 -21.89
C PRO A 183 -22.53 12.54 -23.02
N GLN A 184 -22.42 13.69 -23.69
CA GLN A 184 -21.45 13.93 -24.77
C GLN A 184 -20.13 14.50 -24.25
N THR A 185 -20.08 14.99 -23.02
CA THR A 185 -18.87 15.56 -22.42
C THR A 185 -17.78 14.48 -22.27
N PRO A 186 -16.62 14.64 -22.92
CA PRO A 186 -15.51 13.70 -22.74
C PRO A 186 -14.99 13.69 -21.30
N ILE A 187 -14.66 12.50 -20.83
CA ILE A 187 -14.02 12.27 -19.52
C ILE A 187 -12.60 11.80 -19.76
N ILE A 188 -11.64 12.50 -19.17
CA ILE A 188 -10.21 12.13 -19.19
C ILE A 188 -9.81 11.70 -17.79
N VAL A 189 -9.31 10.47 -17.67
CA VAL A 189 -8.86 9.91 -16.40
C VAL A 189 -7.34 10.01 -16.30
N ASN A 190 -6.86 10.75 -15.30
CA ASN A 190 -5.44 10.94 -15.02
C ASN A 190 -4.98 10.08 -13.84
N CYS A 191 -3.71 9.68 -13.89
CA CYS A 191 -2.96 9.23 -12.73
C CYS A 191 -1.48 9.68 -12.84
N ALA A 192 -0.58 9.08 -12.08
CA ALA A 192 0.84 9.41 -12.15
C ALA A 192 1.53 8.88 -13.42
N GLY A 193 1.27 7.63 -13.76
CA GLY A 193 1.82 6.93 -14.93
C GLY A 193 0.70 6.30 -15.76
N ARG A 194 0.51 4.99 -15.61
CA ARG A 194 -0.40 4.24 -16.49
C ARG A 194 -1.54 3.51 -15.75
N THR A 195 -1.22 2.72 -14.73
CA THR A 195 -2.13 1.71 -14.14
C THR A 195 -3.48 2.28 -13.71
N ARG A 196 -3.51 3.28 -12.86
CA ARG A 196 -4.76 3.81 -12.28
C ARG A 196 -5.62 4.55 -13.30
N SER A 197 -5.02 5.18 -14.30
CA SER A 197 -5.78 5.80 -15.39
C SER A 197 -6.38 4.76 -16.34
N ILE A 198 -5.66 3.69 -16.63
CA ILE A 198 -6.18 2.56 -17.43
C ILE A 198 -7.36 1.90 -16.70
N ILE A 199 -7.14 1.49 -15.45
CA ILE A 199 -8.18 0.84 -14.63
C ILE A 199 -9.39 1.77 -14.43
N GLY A 200 -9.16 3.03 -14.13
CA GLY A 200 -10.24 4.01 -13.96
C GLY A 200 -11.05 4.25 -15.23
N THR A 201 -10.39 4.41 -16.36
CA THR A 201 -11.04 4.55 -17.67
C THR A 201 -11.86 3.30 -18.01
N GLN A 202 -11.26 2.13 -17.87
CA GLN A 202 -11.94 0.86 -18.15
C GLN A 202 -13.08 0.59 -17.17
N SER A 203 -12.97 1.05 -15.91
CA SER A 203 -14.07 0.99 -14.93
C SER A 203 -15.31 1.75 -15.42
N LEU A 204 -15.14 2.96 -15.91
CA LEU A 204 -16.23 3.77 -16.45
C LEU A 204 -16.87 3.15 -17.69
N ILE A 205 -16.04 2.63 -18.60
CA ILE A 205 -16.51 1.93 -19.80
C ILE A 205 -17.27 0.67 -19.43
N ASN A 206 -16.72 -0.18 -18.56
CA ASN A 206 -17.34 -1.42 -18.13
C ASN A 206 -18.66 -1.20 -17.39
N ALA A 207 -18.77 -0.10 -16.65
CA ALA A 207 -20.00 0.29 -15.98
C ALA A 207 -21.02 0.96 -16.93
N GLY A 208 -20.75 1.03 -18.23
CA GLY A 208 -21.65 1.54 -19.26
C GLY A 208 -21.88 3.06 -19.17
N VAL A 209 -20.91 3.83 -18.69
CA VAL A 209 -20.98 5.31 -18.72
C VAL A 209 -21.09 5.76 -20.18
N PRO A 210 -22.12 6.57 -20.53
CA PRO A 210 -22.40 6.91 -21.93
C PRO A 210 -21.39 7.88 -22.54
N ASN A 211 -20.66 8.61 -21.73
CA ASN A 211 -19.67 9.60 -22.15
C ASN A 211 -18.49 8.96 -22.90
N PRO A 212 -17.86 9.66 -23.84
CA PRO A 212 -16.53 9.29 -24.33
C PRO A 212 -15.52 9.32 -23.18
N VAL A 213 -14.86 8.19 -22.88
CA VAL A 213 -13.89 8.07 -21.77
C VAL A 213 -12.54 7.71 -22.32
N HIS A 214 -11.50 8.43 -21.88
CA HIS A 214 -10.11 8.19 -22.27
C HIS A 214 -9.18 8.31 -21.07
N ALA A 215 -8.17 7.45 -21.02
CA ALA A 215 -7.04 7.66 -20.09
C ALA A 215 -6.16 8.79 -20.64
N LEU A 216 -5.63 9.63 -19.75
CA LEU A 216 -4.49 10.47 -20.08
C LEU A 216 -3.26 9.58 -20.20
N ARG A 217 -2.77 9.40 -21.43
CA ARG A 217 -1.64 8.49 -21.69
C ARG A 217 -0.41 8.92 -20.91
N ASN A 218 0.11 7.99 -20.12
CA ASN A 218 1.29 8.19 -19.27
C ASN A 218 1.10 9.22 -18.14
N GLY A 219 -0.10 9.68 -17.87
CA GLY A 219 -0.45 10.49 -16.71
C GLY A 219 0.36 11.78 -16.54
N THR A 220 0.69 12.12 -15.29
CA THR A 220 1.51 13.30 -14.99
C THR A 220 2.93 13.16 -15.53
N ILE A 221 3.49 11.96 -15.62
CA ILE A 221 4.78 11.70 -16.29
C ILE A 221 4.70 12.14 -17.77
N GLY A 222 3.71 11.63 -18.50
CA GLY A 222 3.55 11.99 -19.91
C GLY A 222 3.31 13.50 -20.12
N TRP A 223 2.57 14.13 -19.21
CA TRP A 223 2.34 15.57 -19.20
C TRP A 223 3.65 16.36 -19.04
N THR A 224 4.47 15.96 -18.07
CA THR A 224 5.78 16.57 -17.80
C THR A 224 6.75 16.37 -18.95
N LEU A 225 6.84 15.13 -19.48
CA LEU A 225 7.72 14.82 -20.63
C LEU A 225 7.34 15.58 -21.90
N ALA A 226 6.06 15.94 -22.05
CA ALA A 226 5.58 16.80 -23.13
C ALA A 226 5.91 18.29 -22.92
N GLY A 227 6.58 18.65 -21.83
CA GLY A 227 6.91 20.04 -21.50
C GLY A 227 5.72 20.90 -21.04
N GLN A 228 4.65 20.27 -20.60
CA GLN A 228 3.43 20.98 -20.17
C GLN A 228 3.47 21.27 -18.67
N THR A 229 2.81 22.35 -18.26
CA THR A 229 2.81 22.84 -16.88
C THR A 229 1.79 22.10 -16.02
N LEU A 230 2.20 21.64 -14.84
CA LEU A 230 1.34 21.07 -13.81
C LEU A 230 0.79 22.16 -12.89
N ALA A 231 -0.39 21.91 -12.32
CA ALA A 231 -0.94 22.67 -11.22
C ALA A 231 -0.52 22.08 -9.88
N HIS A 232 -0.41 22.92 -8.84
CA HIS A 232 0.01 22.52 -7.50
C HIS A 232 -0.99 23.00 -6.45
N GLN A 233 -1.05 22.33 -5.30
CA GLN A 233 -1.85 22.70 -4.13
C GLN A 233 -3.34 22.89 -4.45
N GLN A 234 -3.85 22.18 -5.45
CA GLN A 234 -5.25 22.25 -5.84
C GLN A 234 -6.13 21.53 -4.82
N GLN A 235 -7.38 22.03 -4.64
CA GLN A 235 -8.32 21.56 -3.63
C GLN A 235 -9.63 21.03 -4.22
N ARG A 236 -9.73 20.92 -5.55
CA ARG A 236 -10.98 20.51 -6.20
C ARG A 236 -11.23 19.03 -6.00
N GLN A 237 -12.35 18.71 -5.39
CA GLN A 237 -12.78 17.34 -5.12
C GLN A 237 -14.21 17.12 -5.61
N TYR A 238 -14.59 15.85 -5.75
CA TYR A 238 -15.97 15.45 -5.99
C TYR A 238 -16.87 15.83 -4.80
N ASP A 239 -18.17 15.93 -5.05
CA ASP A 239 -19.18 16.07 -3.98
C ASP A 239 -19.37 14.72 -3.28
N PRO A 240 -19.06 14.60 -1.99
CA PRO A 240 -19.22 13.34 -1.26
C PRO A 240 -20.67 12.90 -1.09
N SER A 241 -21.65 13.78 -1.34
CA SER A 241 -23.08 13.45 -1.33
C SER A 241 -23.58 12.92 -2.67
N ALA A 242 -22.82 13.08 -3.76
CA ALA A 242 -23.19 12.59 -5.08
C ALA A 242 -23.34 11.06 -5.07
N ARG A 243 -24.33 10.57 -5.82
CA ARG A 243 -24.60 9.13 -5.97
C ARG A 243 -24.77 8.80 -7.46
N ALA A 244 -24.50 7.55 -7.80
CA ALA A 244 -24.77 7.04 -9.14
C ALA A 244 -26.28 6.87 -9.35
N SER A 245 -26.70 6.95 -10.61
CA SER A 245 -28.06 6.60 -11.01
C SER A 245 -28.36 5.12 -10.75
N GLY A 246 -29.65 4.78 -10.66
CA GLY A 246 -30.06 3.38 -10.53
C GLY A 246 -29.58 2.50 -11.69
N VAL A 247 -29.51 3.04 -12.90
CA VAL A 247 -28.96 2.35 -14.08
C VAL A 247 -27.49 2.02 -13.84
N ARG A 248 -26.72 2.98 -13.35
CA ARG A 248 -25.29 2.80 -13.10
C ARG A 248 -25.03 1.79 -12.00
N ALA A 249 -25.84 1.83 -10.94
CA ALA A 249 -25.76 0.84 -9.87
C ALA A 249 -26.07 -0.59 -10.35
N ALA A 250 -27.07 -0.73 -11.23
CA ALA A 250 -27.42 -2.02 -11.83
C ALA A 250 -26.30 -2.56 -12.74
N GLU A 251 -25.70 -1.70 -13.56
CA GLU A 251 -24.56 -2.08 -14.41
C GLU A 251 -23.34 -2.49 -13.59
N ALA A 252 -23.03 -1.79 -12.51
CA ALA A 252 -21.94 -2.17 -11.61
C ALA A 252 -22.19 -3.54 -10.96
N ALA A 253 -23.42 -3.80 -10.49
CA ALA A 253 -23.79 -5.09 -9.93
C ALA A 253 -23.68 -6.23 -10.96
N HIS A 254 -24.15 -6.02 -12.19
CA HIS A 254 -24.04 -6.99 -13.28
C HIS A 254 -22.58 -7.26 -13.67
N LEU A 255 -21.76 -6.22 -13.72
CA LEU A 255 -20.33 -6.37 -13.96
C LEU A 255 -19.66 -7.24 -12.87
N ALA A 256 -19.96 -6.98 -11.61
CA ALA A 256 -19.43 -7.78 -10.50
C ALA A 256 -19.83 -9.25 -10.60
N GLU A 257 -21.09 -9.53 -10.93
CA GLU A 257 -21.59 -10.89 -11.16
C GLU A 257 -20.82 -11.58 -12.32
N ARG A 258 -20.66 -10.90 -13.45
CA ARG A 258 -19.88 -11.43 -14.60
C ARG A 258 -18.41 -11.70 -14.23
N ALA A 259 -17.83 -10.88 -13.36
CA ALA A 259 -16.48 -11.09 -12.86
C ALA A 259 -16.39 -12.26 -11.86
N GLY A 260 -17.51 -12.75 -11.35
CA GLY A 260 -17.56 -13.85 -10.39
C GLY A 260 -17.52 -13.38 -8.93
N VAL A 261 -17.92 -12.15 -8.66
CA VAL A 261 -18.07 -11.62 -7.29
C VAL A 261 -19.37 -12.16 -6.71
N ALA A 262 -19.28 -12.95 -5.64
CA ALA A 262 -20.45 -13.48 -4.95
C ALA A 262 -21.11 -12.39 -4.09
N VAL A 263 -22.44 -12.38 -4.02
CA VAL A 263 -23.18 -11.64 -3.01
C VAL A 263 -23.49 -12.60 -1.86
N ILE A 264 -23.07 -12.26 -0.66
CA ILE A 264 -23.27 -13.08 0.54
C ILE A 264 -24.06 -12.31 1.60
N ASP A 265 -24.74 -13.04 2.46
CA ASP A 265 -25.41 -12.49 3.62
C ASP A 265 -24.49 -12.45 4.87
N GLU A 266 -24.92 -11.73 5.91
CA GLU A 266 -24.16 -11.63 7.16
C GLU A 266 -23.93 -13.00 7.82
N ALA A 267 -24.88 -13.91 7.74
CA ALA A 267 -24.73 -15.25 8.30
C ALA A 267 -23.58 -16.01 7.61
N THR A 268 -23.47 -15.92 6.30
CA THR A 268 -22.36 -16.48 5.53
C THR A 268 -21.03 -15.81 5.88
N LEU A 269 -21.01 -14.48 6.00
CA LEU A 269 -19.82 -13.75 6.43
C LEU A 269 -19.35 -14.22 7.81
N GLN A 270 -20.24 -14.34 8.77
CA GLN A 270 -19.89 -14.80 10.12
C GLN A 270 -19.37 -16.24 10.12
N ARG A 271 -19.97 -17.14 9.34
CA ARG A 271 -19.43 -18.51 9.17
C ARG A 271 -18.02 -18.48 8.58
N TRP A 272 -17.77 -17.66 7.56
CA TRP A 272 -16.44 -17.55 6.95
C TRP A 272 -15.39 -17.01 7.90
N ARG A 273 -15.75 -15.99 8.70
CA ARG A 273 -14.83 -15.40 9.70
C ARG A 273 -14.48 -16.39 10.82
N GLN A 274 -15.32 -17.38 11.10
CA GLN A 274 -15.07 -18.40 12.11
C GLN A 274 -14.27 -19.60 11.59
N GLN A 275 -14.04 -19.71 10.28
CA GLN A 275 -13.25 -20.79 9.70
C GLN A 275 -11.78 -20.66 10.11
N SER A 276 -11.25 -21.72 10.74
CA SER A 276 -9.86 -21.76 11.20
C SER A 276 -8.85 -22.13 10.11
N ASP A 277 -9.33 -22.74 9.03
CA ASP A 277 -8.54 -23.26 7.91
C ASP A 277 -8.51 -22.32 6.68
N ARG A 278 -9.24 -21.21 6.74
CA ARG A 278 -9.34 -20.26 5.63
C ARG A 278 -9.29 -18.82 6.11
N THR A 279 -8.49 -18.00 5.44
CA THR A 279 -8.42 -16.55 5.70
C THR A 279 -9.54 -15.83 4.94
N THR A 280 -10.27 -14.97 5.66
CA THR A 280 -11.25 -14.04 5.08
C THR A 280 -10.88 -12.62 5.49
N PHE A 281 -10.50 -11.79 4.52
CA PHE A 281 -10.32 -10.35 4.72
C PHE A 281 -11.66 -9.64 4.58
N LEU A 282 -11.91 -8.66 5.43
CA LEU A 282 -13.13 -7.85 5.43
C LEU A 282 -12.76 -6.38 5.30
N PHE A 283 -13.00 -5.81 4.12
CA PHE A 283 -12.60 -4.44 3.79
C PHE A 283 -13.80 -3.54 3.50
N ASP A 284 -13.80 -2.37 4.13
CA ASP A 284 -14.66 -1.26 3.79
C ASP A 284 -13.98 -0.42 2.70
N VAL A 285 -14.59 -0.36 1.53
CA VAL A 285 -14.01 0.28 0.33
C VAL A 285 -14.43 1.75 0.15
N ARG A 286 -15.16 2.31 1.12
CA ARG A 286 -15.55 3.72 1.14
C ARG A 286 -14.33 4.61 1.47
N SER A 287 -14.55 5.92 1.52
CA SER A 287 -13.50 6.85 1.92
C SER A 287 -13.08 6.64 3.39
N PRO A 288 -11.84 7.03 3.75
CA PRO A 288 -11.38 6.97 5.14
C PRO A 288 -12.27 7.78 6.10
N GLU A 289 -12.82 8.90 5.65
CA GLU A 289 -13.70 9.76 6.42
C GLU A 289 -15.05 9.07 6.71
N GLU A 290 -15.63 8.43 5.70
CA GLU A 290 -16.86 7.63 5.86
C GLU A 290 -16.63 6.46 6.82
N TYR A 291 -15.51 5.76 6.69
CA TYR A 291 -15.14 4.66 7.58
C TYR A 291 -15.01 5.15 9.04
N ALA A 292 -14.29 6.23 9.27
CA ALA A 292 -14.09 6.78 10.60
C ALA A 292 -15.41 7.27 11.24
N ALA A 293 -16.33 7.79 10.43
CA ALA A 293 -17.64 8.24 10.89
C ALA A 293 -18.55 7.09 11.30
N GLY A 294 -18.39 5.91 10.70
CA GLY A 294 -19.12 4.71 11.06
C GLY A 294 -18.80 3.56 10.11
N HIS A 295 -18.48 2.38 10.65
CA HIS A 295 -18.15 1.20 9.85
C HIS A 295 -18.72 -0.10 10.45
N TYR A 296 -18.73 -1.14 9.64
CA TYR A 296 -19.15 -2.47 10.05
C TYR A 296 -18.13 -3.08 11.05
N PRO A 297 -18.60 -3.72 12.14
CA PRO A 297 -17.71 -4.28 13.16
C PRO A 297 -16.66 -5.24 12.63
N GLY A 298 -15.39 -4.94 12.97
CA GLY A 298 -14.25 -5.76 12.59
C GLY A 298 -13.81 -5.60 11.13
N SER A 299 -14.39 -4.66 10.37
CA SER A 299 -13.88 -4.30 9.04
C SER A 299 -12.65 -3.41 9.12
N LEU A 300 -11.83 -3.44 8.09
CA LEU A 300 -10.67 -2.57 7.92
C LEU A 300 -10.91 -1.60 6.76
N SER A 301 -10.46 -0.37 6.91
CA SER A 301 -10.53 0.63 5.84
C SER A 301 -9.56 0.27 4.72
N ALA A 302 -10.09 0.14 3.53
CA ALA A 302 -9.32 -0.10 2.30
C ALA A 302 -10.03 0.56 1.11
N PRO A 303 -9.87 1.89 0.91
CA PRO A 303 -10.50 2.58 -0.21
C PRO A 303 -10.29 1.84 -1.52
N GLY A 304 -11.37 1.65 -2.31
CA GLY A 304 -11.38 0.66 -3.40
C GLY A 304 -10.28 0.83 -4.43
N GLY A 305 -9.97 2.07 -4.81
CA GLY A 305 -8.89 2.34 -5.77
C GLY A 305 -7.51 1.96 -5.23
N GLN A 306 -7.26 2.22 -3.95
CA GLN A 306 -6.01 1.81 -3.29
C GLN A 306 -5.94 0.31 -3.07
N LEU A 307 -7.05 -0.33 -2.68
CA LEU A 307 -7.10 -1.78 -2.51
C LEU A 307 -6.72 -2.51 -3.80
N VAL A 308 -7.18 -2.06 -4.97
CA VAL A 308 -6.80 -2.61 -6.27
C VAL A 308 -5.33 -2.33 -6.59
N GLN A 309 -4.86 -1.11 -6.34
CA GLN A 309 -3.50 -0.70 -6.65
C GLN A 309 -2.44 -1.34 -5.74
N GLU A 310 -2.77 -1.52 -4.47
CA GLU A 310 -1.85 -1.95 -3.40
C GLU A 310 -2.39 -3.19 -2.67
N THR A 311 -2.96 -4.14 -3.39
CA THR A 311 -3.68 -5.28 -2.82
C THR A 311 -2.82 -6.07 -1.81
N ASP A 312 -1.55 -6.28 -2.11
CA ASP A 312 -0.60 -6.99 -1.26
C ASP A 312 -0.31 -6.26 0.06
N HIS A 313 -0.46 -4.95 0.09
CA HIS A 313 -0.34 -4.15 1.31
C HIS A 313 -1.51 -4.35 2.28
N PHE A 314 -2.71 -4.60 1.75
CA PHE A 314 -3.92 -4.87 2.55
C PHE A 314 -4.09 -6.35 2.84
N ALA A 315 -3.96 -7.20 1.84
CA ALA A 315 -4.17 -8.64 1.90
C ALA A 315 -2.89 -9.37 1.49
N SER A 316 -2.09 -9.78 2.47
CA SER A 316 -0.78 -10.39 2.23
C SER A 316 -0.81 -11.92 2.17
N VAL A 317 -1.99 -12.51 2.07
CA VAL A 317 -2.20 -13.96 1.91
C VAL A 317 -2.83 -14.22 0.55
N ARG A 318 -2.03 -14.61 -0.42
CA ARG A 318 -2.54 -15.00 -1.73
C ARG A 318 -3.38 -16.28 -1.61
N GLY A 319 -4.52 -16.33 -2.31
CA GLY A 319 -5.48 -17.42 -2.20
C GLY A 319 -6.54 -17.25 -1.10
N ALA A 320 -6.45 -16.22 -0.27
CA ALA A 320 -7.48 -15.88 0.70
C ALA A 320 -8.77 -15.35 0.04
N ARG A 321 -9.85 -15.32 0.81
CA ARG A 321 -11.09 -14.63 0.44
C ARG A 321 -11.01 -13.15 0.80
N ILE A 322 -11.62 -12.32 -0.05
CA ILE A 322 -11.81 -10.89 0.21
C ILE A 322 -13.31 -10.59 0.17
N VAL A 323 -13.84 -10.08 1.27
CA VAL A 323 -15.22 -9.59 1.36
C VAL A 323 -15.22 -8.07 1.42
N LEU A 324 -16.00 -7.44 0.57
CA LEU A 324 -16.06 -6.00 0.38
C LEU A 324 -17.37 -5.42 0.91
N LEU A 325 -17.26 -4.26 1.54
CA LEU A 325 -18.36 -3.54 2.17
C LEU A 325 -18.44 -2.11 1.65
N ASP A 326 -19.65 -1.65 1.39
CA ASP A 326 -20.02 -0.26 1.15
C ASP A 326 -21.45 0.02 1.61
N ASP A 327 -21.93 1.25 1.44
CA ASP A 327 -23.29 1.68 1.71
C ASP A 327 -24.06 2.13 0.44
N ASP A 328 -23.46 1.94 -0.73
CA ASP A 328 -24.02 2.39 -2.01
C ASP A 328 -24.23 1.26 -3.03
N GLY A 329 -23.56 0.11 -2.84
CA GLY A 329 -23.64 -1.05 -3.74
C GLY A 329 -22.86 -0.89 -5.06
N VAL A 330 -22.17 0.23 -5.26
CA VAL A 330 -21.39 0.52 -6.46
C VAL A 330 -19.89 0.32 -6.24
N ARG A 331 -19.34 0.91 -5.19
CA ARG A 331 -17.90 0.85 -4.90
C ARG A 331 -17.41 -0.56 -4.63
N ALA A 332 -18.14 -1.36 -3.82
CA ALA A 332 -17.81 -2.75 -3.57
C ALA A 332 -17.94 -3.62 -4.82
N ALA A 333 -18.97 -3.39 -5.64
CA ALA A 333 -19.16 -4.10 -6.90
C ALA A 333 -18.00 -3.83 -7.88
N MET A 334 -17.65 -2.56 -8.07
CA MET A 334 -16.56 -2.17 -8.97
C MET A 334 -15.19 -2.66 -8.50
N THR A 335 -14.86 -2.45 -7.23
CA THR A 335 -13.62 -2.95 -6.63
C THR A 335 -13.53 -4.47 -6.71
N GLY A 336 -14.62 -5.16 -6.36
CA GLY A 336 -14.71 -6.62 -6.41
C GLY A 336 -14.51 -7.16 -7.83
N SER A 337 -15.05 -6.49 -8.84
CA SER A 337 -14.87 -6.90 -10.25
C SER A 337 -13.38 -6.95 -10.64
N TRP A 338 -12.59 -5.98 -10.20
CA TRP A 338 -11.15 -5.95 -10.46
C TRP A 338 -10.39 -6.99 -9.67
N LEU A 339 -10.66 -7.13 -8.37
CA LEU A 339 -9.99 -8.13 -7.53
C LEU A 339 -10.27 -9.56 -8.01
N ALA A 340 -11.50 -9.86 -8.44
CA ALA A 340 -11.85 -11.14 -9.01
C ALA A 340 -11.06 -11.41 -10.31
N GLN A 341 -10.91 -10.42 -11.18
CA GLN A 341 -10.10 -10.51 -12.40
C GLN A 341 -8.60 -10.68 -12.07
N MET A 342 -8.14 -10.12 -10.95
CA MET A 342 -6.78 -10.32 -10.43
C MET A 342 -6.58 -11.67 -9.72
N GLY A 343 -7.57 -12.56 -9.78
CA GLY A 343 -7.48 -13.94 -9.30
C GLY A 343 -7.81 -14.13 -7.82
N TRP A 344 -8.44 -13.15 -7.16
CA TRP A 344 -8.92 -13.29 -5.80
C TRP A 344 -10.33 -13.91 -5.74
N GLU A 345 -10.58 -14.76 -4.75
CA GLU A 345 -11.94 -15.16 -4.39
C GLU A 345 -12.60 -14.00 -3.67
N THR A 346 -13.55 -13.35 -4.34
CA THR A 346 -14.13 -12.07 -3.92
C THR A 346 -15.62 -12.20 -3.70
N ALA A 347 -16.09 -11.65 -2.60
CA ALA A 347 -17.52 -11.50 -2.30
C ALA A 347 -17.82 -10.09 -1.78
N ARG A 348 -19.09 -9.74 -1.75
CA ARG A 348 -19.58 -8.50 -1.15
C ARG A 348 -20.87 -8.75 -0.39
N LEU A 349 -21.16 -7.93 0.60
CA LEU A 349 -22.49 -7.78 1.16
C LEU A 349 -23.31 -6.86 0.27
N SER A 350 -24.64 -6.91 0.39
CA SER A 350 -25.51 -5.83 -0.09
C SER A 350 -25.15 -4.53 0.62
N ALA A 351 -25.50 -3.39 0.01
CA ALA A 351 -25.24 -2.07 0.59
C ALA A 351 -25.67 -2.01 2.07
N LEU A 352 -24.75 -1.59 2.93
CA LEU A 352 -24.96 -1.56 4.38
C LEU A 352 -25.95 -0.46 4.76
N SER A 353 -26.82 -0.77 5.71
CA SER A 353 -27.68 0.22 6.35
C SER A 353 -26.92 1.01 7.43
N PRO A 354 -27.39 2.21 7.80
CA PRO A 354 -26.77 2.98 8.88
C PRO A 354 -26.65 2.24 10.22
N SER A 355 -27.57 1.32 10.52
CA SER A 355 -27.54 0.51 11.75
C SER A 355 -26.42 -0.52 11.77
N GLN A 356 -25.92 -0.94 10.61
CA GLN A 356 -24.80 -1.87 10.48
C GLN A 356 -23.44 -1.17 10.61
N LEU A 357 -23.39 0.17 10.47
CA LEU A 357 -22.20 0.99 10.61
C LEU A 357 -22.01 1.43 12.07
N SER A 358 -21.84 0.48 12.97
CA SER A 358 -21.96 0.68 14.43
C SER A 358 -20.65 0.98 15.13
N GLU A 359 -19.50 0.70 14.54
CA GLU A 359 -18.21 1.08 15.07
C GLU A 359 -17.72 2.42 14.48
N ARG A 360 -16.93 3.17 15.26
CA ARG A 360 -16.44 4.50 14.88
C ARG A 360 -14.95 4.64 15.14
N GLY A 361 -14.34 5.57 14.44
CA GLY A 361 -12.90 5.84 14.53
C GLY A 361 -12.07 4.80 13.80
N VAL A 362 -10.76 4.87 13.98
CA VAL A 362 -9.81 3.91 13.40
C VAL A 362 -9.40 2.93 14.50
N PRO A 363 -9.60 1.62 14.32
CA PRO A 363 -9.20 0.63 15.32
C PRO A 363 -7.69 0.71 15.60
N ALA A 364 -7.32 0.51 16.86
CA ALA A 364 -5.91 0.34 17.21
C ALA A 364 -5.33 -0.90 16.52
N ALA A 365 -4.07 -0.80 16.08
CA ALA A 365 -3.39 -1.94 15.47
C ALA A 365 -3.22 -3.07 16.51
N GLU A 366 -3.60 -4.29 16.13
CA GLU A 366 -3.23 -5.47 16.89
C GLU A 366 -1.74 -5.74 16.66
N VAL A 367 -0.97 -5.75 17.76
CA VAL A 367 0.47 -5.97 17.73
C VAL A 367 0.86 -7.06 18.70
N PRO A 368 1.99 -7.77 18.48
CA PRO A 368 2.53 -8.69 19.46
C PRO A 368 2.84 -7.99 20.78
N PRO A 369 2.88 -8.71 21.91
CA PRO A 369 3.24 -8.11 23.19
C PRO A 369 4.59 -7.36 23.12
N ALA A 370 4.57 -6.09 23.50
CA ALA A 370 5.78 -5.28 23.54
C ALA A 370 6.64 -5.63 24.75
N PRO A 371 7.98 -5.62 24.63
CA PRO A 371 8.86 -5.84 25.77
C PRO A 371 8.69 -4.72 26.81
N PRO A 372 8.90 -5.03 28.11
CA PRO A 372 8.90 -4.02 29.15
C PRO A 372 10.04 -3.02 28.90
N ALA A 373 9.79 -1.75 29.16
CA ALA A 373 10.78 -0.69 28.99
C ALA A 373 10.56 0.43 30.01
N GLU A 374 11.63 1.02 30.47
CA GLU A 374 11.58 2.26 31.25
C GLU A 374 11.16 3.41 30.34
N GLU A 375 10.21 4.20 30.80
CA GLU A 375 9.70 5.35 30.04
C GLU A 375 10.25 6.67 30.59
N ILE A 376 10.47 7.60 29.67
CA ILE A 376 10.83 8.98 29.99
C ILE A 376 9.81 9.94 29.35
N SER A 377 9.40 10.98 30.07
CA SER A 377 8.49 11.99 29.50
C SER A 377 9.25 12.97 28.59
N PRO A 378 8.55 13.69 27.68
CA PRO A 378 9.18 14.73 26.87
C PRO A 378 9.92 15.78 27.68
N ALA A 379 9.35 16.25 28.79
CA ALA A 379 9.98 17.24 29.67
C ALA A 379 11.26 16.70 30.33
N GLN A 380 11.22 15.47 30.81
CA GLN A 380 12.41 14.81 31.40
C GLN A 380 13.50 14.60 30.35
N LEU A 381 13.14 14.19 29.12
CA LEU A 381 14.11 14.05 28.04
C LEU A 381 14.72 15.41 27.67
N ALA A 382 13.92 16.47 27.57
CA ALA A 382 14.43 17.81 27.29
C ALA A 382 15.48 18.25 28.33
N GLN A 383 15.21 18.02 29.61
CA GLN A 383 16.15 18.29 30.69
C GLN A 383 17.41 17.39 30.58
N GLN A 384 17.24 16.11 30.27
CA GLN A 384 18.34 15.17 30.15
C GLN A 384 19.29 15.51 28.98
N LEU A 385 18.76 16.14 27.92
CA LEU A 385 19.54 16.56 26.75
C LEU A 385 20.37 17.84 26.99
N GLU A 386 20.13 18.56 28.08
CA GLU A 386 20.97 19.72 28.48
C GLU A 386 22.39 19.30 28.88
N GLU A 387 22.53 18.03 29.27
CA GLU A 387 23.82 17.44 29.65
C GLU A 387 24.29 16.42 28.62
N PRO A 388 25.62 16.25 28.42
CA PRO A 388 26.15 15.25 27.50
C PRO A 388 25.90 13.82 28.02
N GLY A 389 25.82 12.86 27.11
CA GLY A 389 25.75 11.43 27.45
C GLY A 389 24.46 10.73 27.07
N THR A 390 23.44 11.46 26.61
CA THR A 390 22.21 10.88 26.09
C THR A 390 22.14 11.02 24.56
N VAL A 391 21.86 9.92 23.87
CA VAL A 391 21.59 9.88 22.43
C VAL A 391 20.15 9.44 22.19
N VAL A 392 19.44 10.16 21.36
CA VAL A 392 18.08 9.80 20.90
C VAL A 392 18.18 9.05 19.59
N LEU A 393 17.55 7.86 19.54
CA LEU A 393 17.45 7.00 18.36
C LEU A 393 16.00 7.05 17.85
N ASP A 394 15.81 7.52 16.63
CA ASP A 394 14.50 7.70 16.03
C ASP A 394 14.26 6.63 14.95
N PHE A 395 13.25 5.77 15.20
CA PHE A 395 12.83 4.67 14.32
C PHE A 395 11.61 5.00 13.47
N THR A 396 11.23 6.26 13.37
CA THR A 396 10.17 6.71 12.46
C THR A 396 10.55 6.47 10.99
N THR A 397 9.66 6.77 10.05
CA THR A 397 10.05 6.75 8.63
C THR A 397 11.07 7.85 8.34
N SER A 398 12.00 7.59 7.41
CA SER A 398 13.00 8.60 7.03
C SER A 398 12.36 9.90 6.54
N ALA A 399 11.22 9.81 5.86
CA ALA A 399 10.48 10.98 5.40
C ALA A 399 9.97 11.85 6.56
N ASN A 400 9.42 11.21 7.61
CA ASN A 400 8.98 11.93 8.81
C ASN A 400 10.15 12.56 9.58
N PHE A 401 11.25 11.84 9.70
CA PHE A 401 12.46 12.36 10.35
C PHE A 401 12.99 13.61 9.62
N VAL A 402 13.15 13.54 8.30
CA VAL A 402 13.61 14.69 7.51
C VAL A 402 12.64 15.86 7.59
N ALA A 403 11.34 15.61 7.66
CA ALA A 403 10.34 16.66 7.83
C ALA A 403 10.45 17.35 9.19
N ARG A 404 10.61 16.59 10.27
CA ARG A 404 10.80 17.13 11.63
C ARG A 404 11.22 16.02 12.60
N HIS A 405 12.15 16.33 13.48
CA HIS A 405 12.66 15.42 14.50
C HIS A 405 13.16 16.15 15.74
N ILE A 406 13.42 15.42 16.81
CA ILE A 406 14.03 15.95 18.04
C ILE A 406 15.46 16.40 17.72
N PRO A 407 15.89 17.62 18.09
CA PRO A 407 17.24 18.10 17.82
C PRO A 407 18.32 17.14 18.36
N GLY A 408 19.29 16.81 17.52
CA GLY A 408 20.37 15.89 17.85
C GLY A 408 20.01 14.40 17.80
N ALA A 409 18.78 14.03 17.45
CA ALA A 409 18.38 12.65 17.24
C ALA A 409 19.06 12.04 16.00
N TRP A 410 19.29 10.73 16.07
CA TRP A 410 19.81 9.94 14.97
C TRP A 410 18.72 9.03 14.41
N TRP A 411 18.54 9.08 13.10
CA TRP A 411 17.60 8.21 12.41
C TRP A 411 18.25 6.90 11.97
N LEU A 412 17.51 5.80 12.13
CA LEU A 412 17.94 4.47 11.73
C LEU A 412 16.73 3.55 11.53
N THR A 413 16.95 2.42 10.87
CA THR A 413 16.01 1.29 10.88
C THR A 413 16.51 0.19 11.79
N ARG A 414 15.60 -0.63 12.32
CA ARG A 414 15.98 -1.77 13.19
C ARG A 414 16.79 -2.84 12.44
N SER A 415 16.52 -3.02 11.14
CA SER A 415 17.29 -3.94 10.30
C SER A 415 18.75 -3.53 10.10
N GLN A 416 19.06 -2.25 10.26
CA GLN A 416 20.40 -1.68 10.10
C GLN A 416 21.00 -1.21 11.44
N LEU A 417 20.46 -1.66 12.56
CA LEU A 417 20.81 -1.16 13.89
C LEU A 417 22.32 -1.28 14.21
N ARG A 418 22.92 -2.41 13.90
CA ARG A 418 24.35 -2.62 14.14
C ARG A 418 25.21 -1.62 13.36
N GLN A 419 24.93 -1.49 12.07
CA GLN A 419 25.62 -0.53 11.20
C GLN A 419 25.40 0.92 11.66
N ALA A 420 24.20 1.26 12.07
CA ALA A 420 23.87 2.59 12.56
C ALA A 420 24.66 2.97 13.81
N LEU A 421 24.76 2.04 14.77
CA LEU A 421 25.50 2.26 16.02
C LEU A 421 27.01 2.48 15.79
N GLU A 422 27.57 1.98 14.70
CA GLU A 422 28.97 2.29 14.32
C GLU A 422 29.17 3.74 13.88
N ALA A 423 28.14 4.34 13.30
CA ALA A 423 28.16 5.74 12.83
C ALA A 423 27.75 6.75 13.91
N ILE A 424 27.02 6.30 14.94
CA ILE A 424 26.51 7.15 16.02
C ILE A 424 27.56 7.28 17.12
N PRO A 425 27.82 8.50 17.65
CA PRO A 425 28.73 8.66 18.78
C PRO A 425 28.30 7.82 19.98
N PRO A 426 29.25 7.20 20.71
CA PRO A 426 28.93 6.41 21.87
C PRO A 426 28.29 7.27 22.97
N ALA A 427 27.30 6.71 23.66
CA ALA A 427 26.56 7.39 24.70
C ALA A 427 26.62 6.63 26.02
N GLN A 428 26.27 7.30 27.11
CA GLN A 428 26.09 6.69 28.43
C GLN A 428 24.70 6.04 28.55
N ARG A 429 23.72 6.57 27.82
CA ARG A 429 22.33 6.08 27.75
C ARG A 429 21.71 6.42 26.40
N TYR A 430 20.69 5.65 26.05
CA TYR A 430 19.93 5.85 24.82
C TYR A 430 18.45 6.07 25.13
N VAL A 431 17.80 6.93 24.37
CA VAL A 431 16.34 7.09 24.37
C VAL A 431 15.84 6.76 22.97
N VAL A 432 14.94 5.80 22.89
CA VAL A 432 14.33 5.41 21.61
C VAL A 432 12.99 6.09 21.41
N THR A 433 12.70 6.50 20.20
CA THR A 433 11.45 7.11 19.79
C THR A 433 11.06 6.67 18.38
N CYS A 434 9.80 6.84 18.07
CA CYS A 434 9.22 6.93 16.72
C CYS A 434 8.01 7.85 16.82
N GLY A 435 7.09 7.86 15.88
CA GLY A 435 5.92 8.74 15.98
C GLY A 435 5.20 8.65 17.34
N SER A 436 4.73 7.44 17.68
CA SER A 436 4.02 7.14 18.95
C SER A 436 4.87 6.41 20.00
N SER A 437 6.07 6.00 19.65
CA SER A 437 6.95 5.06 20.37
C SER A 437 6.46 3.61 20.42
N LEU A 438 5.41 3.25 19.73
CA LEU A 438 4.95 1.85 19.69
C LEU A 438 6.02 0.94 19.06
N LEU A 439 6.55 1.32 17.90
CA LEU A 439 7.62 0.57 17.23
C LEU A 439 8.94 0.64 18.01
N ALA A 440 9.30 1.82 18.51
CA ALA A 440 10.54 2.05 19.22
C ALA A 440 10.68 1.13 20.46
N ARG A 441 9.59 0.81 21.13
CA ARG A 441 9.58 -0.10 22.29
C ARG A 441 10.17 -1.48 21.97
N TYR A 442 9.90 -2.01 20.78
CA TYR A 442 10.47 -3.30 20.34
C TYR A 442 11.98 -3.23 20.09
N ALA A 443 12.52 -2.04 19.82
CA ALA A 443 13.96 -1.87 19.64
C ALA A 443 14.75 -1.84 20.95
N VAL A 444 14.11 -1.61 22.10
CA VAL A 444 14.78 -1.49 23.40
C VAL A 444 15.73 -2.65 23.71
N PRO A 445 15.30 -3.93 23.69
CA PRO A 445 16.19 -5.03 23.98
C PRO A 445 17.30 -5.17 22.94
N GLU A 446 17.06 -4.82 21.70
CA GLU A 446 18.05 -4.89 20.62
C GLU A 446 19.17 -3.86 20.83
N VAL A 447 18.81 -2.63 21.16
CA VAL A 447 19.76 -1.54 21.46
C VAL A 447 20.54 -1.87 22.74
N ALA A 448 19.86 -2.33 23.79
CA ALA A 448 20.50 -2.71 25.05
C ALA A 448 21.52 -3.85 24.86
N ALA A 449 21.17 -4.88 24.09
CA ALA A 449 22.05 -6.01 23.81
C ALA A 449 23.32 -5.60 23.04
N LEU A 450 23.19 -4.66 22.09
CA LEU A 450 24.31 -4.23 21.25
C LEU A 450 25.21 -3.19 21.94
N THR A 451 24.65 -2.35 22.81
CA THR A 451 25.40 -1.24 23.44
C THR A 451 25.85 -1.55 24.85
N GLY A 452 25.17 -2.44 25.56
CA GLY A 452 25.35 -2.67 26.99
C GLY A 452 24.99 -1.47 27.87
N LYS A 453 24.19 -0.54 27.36
CA LYS A 453 23.83 0.72 28.03
C LYS A 453 22.34 0.75 28.38
N PRO A 454 21.94 1.58 29.38
CA PRO A 454 20.53 1.81 29.67
C PRO A 454 19.79 2.39 28.48
N VAL A 455 18.57 1.89 28.22
CA VAL A 455 17.71 2.32 27.13
C VAL A 455 16.33 2.65 27.67
N GLN A 456 15.86 3.85 27.41
CA GLN A 456 14.52 4.34 27.78
C GLN A 456 13.69 4.57 26.52
N VAL A 457 12.36 4.51 26.66
CA VAL A 457 11.39 4.86 25.60
C VAL A 457 10.81 6.23 25.89
N LEU A 458 10.78 7.11 24.88
CA LEU A 458 10.06 8.38 24.98
C LEU A 458 8.55 8.11 25.03
N ARG A 459 7.91 8.42 26.15
CA ARG A 459 6.47 8.24 26.32
C ARG A 459 5.69 9.07 25.32
N GLY A 460 4.83 8.40 24.53
CA GLY A 460 4.04 9.02 23.47
C GLY A 460 4.83 9.45 22.24
N GLY A 461 6.12 9.16 22.19
CA GLY A 461 6.99 9.37 21.03
C GLY A 461 7.22 10.81 20.65
N THR A 462 7.70 11.01 19.44
CA THR A 462 7.96 12.35 18.88
C THR A 462 6.69 13.19 18.79
N LEU A 463 5.51 12.56 18.63
CA LEU A 463 4.23 13.29 18.67
C LEU A 463 3.98 13.95 20.04
N ALA A 464 4.31 13.27 21.14
CA ALA A 464 4.20 13.85 22.47
C ALA A 464 5.21 14.99 22.70
N TRP A 465 6.43 14.86 22.15
CA TRP A 465 7.43 15.93 22.14
C TRP A 465 6.91 17.19 21.43
N ILE A 466 6.30 17.01 20.27
CA ILE A 466 5.67 18.09 19.49
C ILE A 466 4.52 18.72 20.26
N ALA A 467 3.63 17.91 20.83
CA ALA A 467 2.49 18.38 21.62
C ALA A 467 2.91 19.18 22.87
N ALA A 468 4.08 18.88 23.42
CA ALA A 468 4.66 19.65 24.53
C ALA A 468 5.31 20.98 24.09
N GLY A 469 5.27 21.30 22.80
CA GLY A 469 5.84 22.55 22.26
C GLY A 469 7.37 22.64 22.33
N LEU A 470 8.05 21.50 22.39
CA LEU A 470 9.51 21.43 22.49
C LEU A 470 10.18 21.67 21.13
N PRO A 471 11.46 22.12 21.10
CA PRO A 471 12.16 22.44 19.86
C PRO A 471 12.23 21.27 18.88
N LEU A 472 12.17 21.58 17.57
CA LEU A 472 12.28 20.63 16.47
C LEU A 472 13.42 21.01 15.53
N ALA A 473 14.06 20.00 14.96
CA ALA A 473 15.00 20.10 13.86
C ALA A 473 14.39 19.53 12.58
N HIS A 474 14.98 19.88 11.44
CA HIS A 474 14.57 19.48 10.11
C HIS A 474 15.82 19.09 9.29
N GLY A 475 15.61 18.31 8.24
CA GLY A 475 16.67 17.95 7.31
C GLY A 475 17.24 16.58 7.57
N ASP A 476 18.29 16.26 6.84
CA ASP A 476 18.93 14.95 6.77
C ASP A 476 20.18 14.81 7.67
N ASP A 477 20.53 15.85 8.39
CA ASP A 477 21.54 15.78 9.45
C ASP A 477 21.08 14.79 10.53
N GLY A 478 21.89 13.78 10.81
CA GLY A 478 21.53 12.73 11.77
C GLY A 478 20.96 11.44 11.13
N LEU A 479 21.02 11.29 9.83
CA LEU A 479 20.81 9.97 9.20
C LEU A 479 22.01 9.07 9.47
N ALA A 480 21.85 8.07 10.34
CA ALA A 480 22.93 7.15 10.68
C ALA A 480 23.18 6.09 9.60
N VAL A 481 22.20 5.84 8.76
CA VAL A 481 22.21 4.87 7.67
C VAL A 481 21.50 5.42 6.44
N GLU A 482 21.72 4.76 5.31
CA GLU A 482 21.02 5.08 4.06
C GLU A 482 19.51 4.87 4.18
N ARG A 483 18.74 5.73 3.53
CA ARG A 483 17.26 5.70 3.53
C ARG A 483 16.74 4.57 2.65
N ARG A 484 16.73 3.34 3.16
CA ARG A 484 16.21 2.16 2.47
C ARG A 484 14.78 1.81 2.87
N ASP A 485 14.24 2.47 3.88
CA ASP A 485 12.89 2.24 4.39
C ASP A 485 11.79 2.54 3.39
N ARG A 486 12.09 3.27 2.34
CA ARG A 486 11.17 3.55 1.25
C ARG A 486 11.86 3.53 -0.12
N TYR A 487 11.11 3.11 -1.11
CA TYR A 487 11.45 3.28 -2.53
C TYR A 487 10.75 4.54 -3.04
N ARG A 488 11.53 5.50 -3.52
CA ARG A 488 10.99 6.69 -4.18
C ARG A 488 10.55 6.32 -5.60
N ARG A 489 9.24 6.44 -5.84
CA ARG A 489 8.68 6.14 -7.17
C ARG A 489 9.13 7.19 -8.19
N PRO A 490 9.36 6.81 -9.46
CA PRO A 490 9.76 7.75 -10.52
C PRO A 490 8.72 8.82 -10.84
N TYR A 491 7.51 8.67 -10.34
CA TYR A 491 6.42 9.63 -10.49
C TYR A 491 6.11 10.42 -9.20
N GLU A 492 6.93 10.27 -8.19
CA GLU A 492 6.74 10.90 -6.89
C GLU A 492 7.54 12.20 -6.79
N GLY A 493 6.89 13.27 -6.34
CA GLY A 493 7.51 14.59 -6.29
C GLY A 493 7.58 15.27 -7.65
N THR A 494 8.33 16.37 -7.73
CA THR A 494 8.38 17.24 -8.92
C THR A 494 9.79 17.37 -9.52
N ASP A 495 10.74 16.60 -9.01
CA ASP A 495 12.19 16.75 -9.29
C ASP A 495 12.83 15.49 -9.89
N ASN A 496 12.02 14.56 -10.43
CA ASN A 496 12.53 13.41 -11.16
C ASN A 496 13.08 13.82 -12.53
N SER A 497 14.17 13.19 -12.96
CA SER A 497 14.72 13.43 -14.29
C SER A 497 13.82 12.84 -15.39
N ALA A 498 13.93 13.41 -16.59
CA ALA A 498 13.22 12.87 -17.76
C ALA A 498 13.62 11.42 -18.07
N GLU A 499 14.89 11.08 -17.90
CA GLU A 499 15.42 9.74 -18.10
C GLU A 499 14.80 8.73 -17.11
N THR A 500 14.68 9.11 -15.85
CA THR A 500 14.04 8.26 -14.81
C THR A 500 12.57 8.02 -15.12
N MET A 501 11.84 9.06 -15.51
CA MET A 501 10.44 8.96 -15.90
C MET A 501 10.25 8.10 -17.15
N GLN A 502 11.10 8.27 -18.15
CA GLN A 502 11.05 7.48 -19.39
C GLN A 502 11.35 6.00 -19.13
N ALA A 503 12.39 5.72 -18.36
CA ALA A 503 12.76 4.34 -17.99
C ALA A 503 11.62 3.62 -17.24
N TYR A 504 10.92 4.34 -16.40
CA TYR A 504 9.74 3.80 -15.70
C TYR A 504 8.62 3.38 -16.67
N LEU A 505 8.30 4.23 -17.65
CA LEU A 505 7.29 3.90 -18.67
C LEU A 505 7.71 2.69 -19.53
N GLU A 506 8.98 2.63 -19.92
CA GLU A 506 9.53 1.50 -20.69
C GLU A 506 9.44 0.19 -19.90
N TRP A 507 9.70 0.24 -18.59
CA TRP A 507 9.53 -0.91 -17.72
C TRP A 507 8.06 -1.35 -17.65
N GLU A 508 7.10 -0.44 -17.49
CA GLU A 508 5.66 -0.77 -17.47
C GLU A 508 5.23 -1.49 -18.75
N TYR A 509 5.65 -1.01 -19.92
CA TYR A 509 5.33 -1.64 -21.21
C TYR A 509 5.82 -3.10 -21.34
N GLY A 510 6.86 -3.47 -20.64
CA GLY A 510 7.40 -4.83 -20.63
C GLY A 510 6.66 -5.84 -19.73
N LEU A 511 5.72 -5.38 -18.91
CA LEU A 511 5.11 -6.20 -17.85
C LEU A 511 4.21 -7.32 -18.37
N VAL A 512 3.51 -7.14 -19.49
CA VAL A 512 2.65 -8.18 -20.08
C VAL A 512 3.48 -9.40 -20.49
N ASP A 513 4.60 -9.17 -21.16
CA ASP A 513 5.51 -10.24 -21.56
C ASP A 513 6.15 -10.92 -20.34
N GLN A 514 6.45 -10.16 -19.30
CA GLN A 514 6.99 -10.70 -18.05
C GLN A 514 5.97 -11.57 -17.31
N LEU A 515 4.69 -11.17 -17.27
CA LEU A 515 3.59 -12.01 -16.75
C LEU A 515 3.50 -13.35 -17.49
N ALA A 516 3.58 -13.31 -18.82
CA ALA A 516 3.52 -14.51 -19.64
C ALA A 516 4.68 -15.47 -19.35
N ARG A 517 5.89 -14.94 -19.17
CA ARG A 517 7.06 -15.77 -18.80
C ARG A 517 6.94 -16.33 -17.39
N ASP A 518 6.44 -15.54 -16.43
CA ASP A 518 6.25 -16.01 -15.06
C ASP A 518 5.19 -17.11 -14.94
N GLY A 519 4.04 -16.96 -15.58
CA GLY A 519 3.00 -17.96 -15.72
C GLY A 519 2.20 -18.30 -14.46
N THR A 520 2.38 -17.57 -13.34
CA THR A 520 1.68 -17.86 -12.08
C THR A 520 0.55 -16.88 -11.74
N HIS A 521 0.35 -15.83 -12.53
CA HIS A 521 -0.50 -14.70 -12.14
C HIS A 521 -1.98 -15.05 -11.97
N GLY A 522 -2.55 -15.95 -12.78
CA GLY A 522 -3.97 -16.30 -12.71
C GLY A 522 -4.93 -15.14 -13.02
N PHE A 523 -4.43 -14.04 -13.60
CA PHE A 523 -5.24 -12.90 -14.02
C PHE A 523 -6.11 -13.27 -15.22
N ARG A 524 -7.30 -12.69 -15.25
CA ARG A 524 -8.20 -12.74 -16.41
C ARG A 524 -8.79 -11.35 -16.62
N VAL A 525 -9.09 -11.01 -17.85
CA VAL A 525 -9.74 -9.74 -18.20
C VAL A 525 -11.06 -10.04 -18.90
N ILE A 526 -12.15 -9.43 -18.43
CA ILE A 526 -13.51 -9.60 -18.93
C ILE A 526 -13.95 -8.40 -19.76
#